data_afab938f5355a744568870e942b30139
#
_entry.id   afab938f5355a744568870e942b30139
#
_cell.length_a   1.000
_cell.length_b   1.000
_cell.length_c   1.000
_cell.angle_alpha   90.00
_cell.angle_beta   90.00
_cell.angle_gamma   90.00
#
_symmetry.space_group_name_H-M   'P 1'
#
loop_
_entity.id
_entity.type
_entity.pdbx_description
1 polymer ?
#
loop_
_entity_poly.entity_id
_entity_poly.type
_entity_poly.pdbx_seq_one_letter_code
_entity_poly.pdbx_strand_id
1 'polypeptide(L)'
;MERPLSVTILGCLYIVVGAAGFAFHLQDFQSGSAYRYDAVGIELIQLLAIVCGAFMLRGRNWARWVAIGWIALHVVVSVFHTFGEFAVHLVFCAAITWLLLRADAARYFRGRGRPPQTPSAA
;
A
#
# COMPACT_ATOMS: atom_id res chain seq x y z
N MET A 1 -17.84 12.99 4.90
CA MET A 1 -17.00 13.09 3.67
C MET A 1 -16.94 11.70 3.04
N GLU A 2 -17.42 11.61 1.82
CA GLU A 2 -17.41 10.35 1.09
C GLU A 2 -15.98 9.95 0.69
N ARG A 3 -15.73 8.65 0.67
CA ARG A 3 -14.43 8.11 0.28
C ARG A 3 -14.32 8.13 -1.24
N PRO A 4 -13.25 8.74 -1.81
CA PRO A 4 -13.04 8.71 -3.26
C PRO A 4 -12.92 7.28 -3.79
N LEU A 5 -13.48 7.04 -4.96
CA LEU A 5 -13.42 5.72 -5.60
C LEU A 5 -11.99 5.23 -5.82
N SER A 6 -11.07 6.14 -6.16
CA SER A 6 -9.65 5.82 -6.31
C SER A 6 -9.03 5.24 -5.03
N VAL A 7 -9.34 5.82 -3.87
CA VAL A 7 -8.87 5.31 -2.56
C VAL A 7 -9.48 3.94 -2.25
N THR A 8 -10.76 3.73 -2.61
CA THR A 8 -11.43 2.44 -2.43
C THR A 8 -10.76 1.36 -3.28
N ILE A 9 -10.57 1.63 -4.56
CA ILE A 9 -9.93 0.69 -5.49
C ILE A 9 -8.51 0.36 -5.05
N LEU A 10 -7.71 1.37 -4.74
CA LEU A 10 -6.32 1.16 -4.30
C LEU A 10 -6.24 0.42 -2.96
N GLY A 11 -7.08 0.77 -1.99
CA GLY A 11 -7.12 0.05 -0.70
C GLY A 11 -7.47 -1.42 -0.87
N CYS A 12 -8.48 -1.74 -1.68
CA CYS A 12 -8.84 -3.11 -2.00
C CYS A 12 -7.72 -3.83 -2.77
N LEU A 13 -7.09 -3.15 -3.74
CA LEU A 13 -5.98 -3.71 -4.52
C LEU A 13 -4.81 -4.10 -3.61
N TYR A 14 -4.41 -3.22 -2.67
CA TYR A 14 -3.34 -3.51 -1.72
C TYR A 14 -3.67 -4.71 -0.82
N ILE A 15 -4.93 -4.83 -0.36
CA ILE A 15 -5.36 -5.99 0.43
C ILE A 15 -5.30 -7.26 -0.40
N VAL A 16 -5.82 -7.24 -1.63
CA VAL A 16 -5.86 -8.44 -2.50
C VAL A 16 -4.46 -8.87 -2.91
N VAL A 17 -3.61 -7.93 -3.34
CA VAL A 17 -2.22 -8.22 -3.74
C VAL A 17 -1.42 -8.73 -2.54
N GLY A 18 -1.55 -8.08 -1.38
CA GLY A 18 -0.89 -8.53 -0.16
C GLY A 18 -1.35 -9.92 0.29
N ALA A 19 -2.65 -10.19 0.28
CA ALA A 19 -3.20 -11.50 0.66
C ALA A 19 -2.80 -12.60 -0.32
N ALA A 20 -2.85 -12.34 -1.63
CA ALA A 20 -2.44 -13.29 -2.64
C ALA A 20 -0.93 -13.59 -2.56
N GLY A 21 -0.09 -12.56 -2.41
CA GLY A 21 1.34 -12.71 -2.23
C GLY A 21 1.67 -13.50 -0.96
N PHE A 22 1.03 -13.16 0.16
CA PHE A 22 1.17 -13.89 1.42
C PHE A 22 0.84 -15.37 1.26
N ALA A 23 -0.31 -15.70 0.68
CA ALA A 23 -0.71 -17.07 0.46
C ALA A 23 0.23 -17.85 -0.49
N PHE A 24 0.76 -17.17 -1.51
CA PHE A 24 1.68 -17.77 -2.47
C PHE A 24 3.03 -18.11 -1.83
N HIS A 25 3.60 -17.20 -1.05
CA HIS A 25 4.90 -17.40 -0.41
C HIS A 25 4.84 -18.25 0.87
N LEU A 26 3.65 -18.44 1.45
CA LEU A 26 3.50 -19.31 2.63
C LEU A 26 4.00 -20.75 2.39
N GLN A 27 3.94 -21.20 1.14
CA GLN A 27 4.45 -22.53 0.75
C GLN A 27 5.99 -22.61 0.85
N ASP A 28 6.70 -21.51 0.69
CA ASP A 28 8.16 -21.46 0.78
C ASP A 28 8.65 -21.70 2.20
N PHE A 29 7.84 -21.39 3.21
CA PHE A 29 8.11 -21.72 4.62
C PHE A 29 8.07 -23.23 4.89
N GLN A 30 7.27 -23.97 4.15
CA GLN A 30 7.08 -25.40 4.36
C GLN A 30 8.19 -26.24 3.70
N SER A 31 8.86 -25.68 2.70
CA SER A 31 9.88 -26.39 1.91
C SER A 31 11.26 -26.50 2.58
N GLY A 32 11.46 -25.89 3.76
CA GLY A 32 12.68 -26.06 4.56
C GLY A 32 13.96 -25.49 3.93
N SER A 33 13.84 -24.58 2.98
CA SER A 33 14.96 -24.01 2.26
C SER A 33 15.84 -23.09 3.15
N ALA A 34 17.12 -22.97 2.80
CA ALA A 34 18.13 -22.20 3.53
C ALA A 34 17.85 -20.69 3.56
N TYR A 35 16.84 -20.20 2.84
CA TYR A 35 16.48 -18.77 2.67
C TYR A 35 15.34 -18.31 3.61
N ARG A 36 15.29 -18.83 4.84
CA ARG A 36 14.22 -18.50 5.80
C ARG A 36 14.14 -17.00 6.14
N TYR A 37 15.26 -16.29 6.14
CA TYR A 37 15.27 -14.85 6.44
C TYR A 37 14.68 -14.02 5.31
N ASP A 38 14.93 -14.39 4.04
CA ASP A 38 14.37 -13.71 2.88
C ASP A 38 12.85 -13.97 2.81
N ALA A 39 12.41 -15.19 3.10
CA ALA A 39 10.99 -15.55 3.15
C ALA A 39 10.25 -14.74 4.23
N VAL A 40 10.79 -14.59 5.43
CA VAL A 40 10.20 -13.76 6.49
C VAL A 40 10.09 -12.30 6.04
N GLY A 41 11.12 -11.76 5.38
CA GLY A 41 11.11 -10.39 4.86
C GLY A 41 9.99 -10.17 3.83
N ILE A 42 9.83 -11.11 2.91
CA ILE A 42 8.77 -11.06 1.88
C ILE A 42 7.38 -11.11 2.53
N GLU A 43 7.16 -12.00 3.50
CA GLU A 43 5.87 -12.11 4.21
C GLU A 43 5.54 -10.84 4.99
N LEU A 44 6.51 -10.22 5.65
CA LEU A 44 6.31 -8.95 6.35
C LEU A 44 5.92 -7.82 5.38
N ILE A 45 6.52 -7.79 4.19
CA ILE A 45 6.19 -6.81 3.14
C ILE A 45 4.76 -7.03 2.63
N GLN A 46 4.32 -8.28 2.46
CA GLN A 46 2.95 -8.59 2.04
C GLN A 46 1.93 -8.25 3.13
N LEU A 47 2.24 -8.57 4.38
CA LEU A 47 1.40 -8.18 5.51
C LEU A 47 1.27 -6.66 5.63
N LEU A 48 2.36 -5.93 5.41
CA LEU A 48 2.36 -4.47 5.39
C LEU A 48 1.42 -3.92 4.31
N ALA A 49 1.36 -4.54 3.12
CA ALA A 49 0.43 -4.15 2.06
C ALA A 49 -1.03 -4.31 2.50
N ILE A 50 -1.38 -5.42 3.16
CA ILE A 50 -2.74 -5.67 3.69
C ILE A 50 -3.10 -4.60 4.72
N VAL A 51 -2.24 -4.37 5.70
CA VAL A 51 -2.44 -3.36 6.75
C VAL A 51 -2.60 -1.98 6.14
N CYS A 52 -1.73 -1.64 5.20
CA CYS A 52 -1.75 -0.35 4.52
C CYS A 52 -3.07 -0.14 3.75
N GLY A 53 -3.53 -1.13 3.00
CA GLY A 53 -4.81 -1.11 2.31
C GLY A 53 -5.98 -0.89 3.26
N ALA A 54 -6.04 -1.63 4.37
CA ALA A 54 -7.08 -1.50 5.39
C ALA A 54 -7.09 -0.08 6.02
N PHE A 55 -5.93 0.49 6.34
CA PHE A 55 -5.85 1.82 6.91
C PHE A 55 -6.08 2.94 5.89
N MET A 56 -5.78 2.73 4.59
CA MET A 56 -6.22 3.64 3.53
C MET A 56 -7.74 3.71 3.45
N LEU A 57 -8.43 2.56 3.52
CA LEU A 57 -9.91 2.52 3.55
C LEU A 57 -10.50 3.23 4.79
N ARG A 58 -9.75 3.30 5.89
CA ARG A 58 -10.11 4.05 7.09
C ARG A 58 -9.72 5.54 7.05
N GLY A 59 -9.10 6.00 5.96
CA GLY A 59 -8.71 7.40 5.77
C GLY A 59 -7.51 7.84 6.60
N ARG A 60 -6.66 6.93 7.01
CA ARG A 60 -5.44 7.28 7.75
C ARG A 60 -4.39 7.86 6.81
N ASN A 61 -3.98 9.09 7.07
CA ASN A 61 -3.05 9.82 6.21
C ASN A 61 -1.66 9.16 6.09
N TRP A 62 -1.16 8.52 7.14
CA TRP A 62 0.12 7.83 7.11
C TRP A 62 0.11 6.64 6.13
N ALA A 63 -1.05 5.95 6.00
CA ALA A 63 -1.17 4.76 5.17
C ALA A 63 -0.92 5.07 3.68
N ARG A 64 -1.31 6.25 3.17
CA ARG A 64 -1.01 6.62 1.79
C ARG A 64 0.49 6.77 1.53
N TRP A 65 1.24 7.30 2.50
CA TRP A 65 2.69 7.46 2.37
C TRP A 65 3.43 6.14 2.44
N VAL A 66 2.98 5.24 3.31
CA VAL A 66 3.50 3.87 3.38
C VAL A 66 3.17 3.10 2.10
N ALA A 67 1.97 3.28 1.51
CA ALA A 67 1.61 2.68 0.23
C ALA A 67 2.53 3.14 -0.91
N ILE A 68 2.81 4.45 -0.99
CA ILE A 68 3.74 5.00 -1.97
C ILE A 68 5.15 4.44 -1.75
N GLY A 69 5.61 4.39 -0.51
CA GLY A 69 6.91 3.80 -0.15
C GLY A 69 7.00 2.31 -0.51
N TRP A 70 5.92 1.58 -0.29
CA TRP A 70 5.84 0.14 -0.62
C TRP A 70 6.00 -0.11 -2.13
N ILE A 71 5.28 0.63 -2.98
CA ILE A 71 5.43 0.49 -4.44
C ILE A 71 6.78 1.02 -4.94
N ALA A 72 7.31 2.08 -4.32
CA ALA A 72 8.64 2.60 -4.63
C ALA A 72 9.73 1.56 -4.32
N LEU A 73 9.60 0.82 -3.21
CA LEU A 73 10.49 -0.29 -2.89
C LEU A 73 10.47 -1.37 -3.99
N HIS A 74 9.29 -1.70 -4.52
CA HIS A 74 9.17 -2.67 -5.63
C HIS A 74 9.85 -2.16 -6.90
N VAL A 75 9.78 -0.87 -7.19
CA VAL A 75 10.54 -0.27 -8.31
C VAL A 75 12.04 -0.46 -8.10
N VAL A 76 12.55 -0.17 -6.91
CA VAL A 76 13.99 -0.33 -6.59
C VAL A 76 14.42 -1.79 -6.74
N VAL A 77 13.66 -2.73 -6.20
CA VAL A 77 13.97 -4.17 -6.30
C VAL A 77 13.93 -4.64 -7.75
N SER A 78 12.95 -4.18 -8.54
CA SER A 78 12.80 -4.60 -9.93
C SER A 78 13.94 -4.13 -10.85
N VAL A 79 14.74 -3.13 -10.45
CA VAL A 79 15.96 -2.74 -11.18
C VAL A 79 16.97 -3.90 -11.31
N PHE A 80 16.98 -4.79 -10.30
CA PHE A 80 17.87 -5.95 -10.27
C PHE A 80 17.31 -7.20 -10.98
N HIS A 81 16.10 -7.11 -11.51
CA HIS A 81 15.42 -8.19 -12.24
C HIS A 81 15.43 -7.95 -13.74
N THR A 82 14.26 -7.83 -14.36
CA THR A 82 14.13 -7.61 -15.79
C THR A 82 13.68 -6.18 -16.09
N PHE A 83 14.06 -5.67 -17.27
CA PHE A 83 13.59 -4.37 -17.74
C PHE A 83 12.05 -4.28 -17.81
N GLY A 84 11.38 -5.38 -18.18
CA GLY A 84 9.92 -5.44 -18.21
C GLY A 84 9.29 -5.27 -16.84
N GLU A 85 9.80 -5.95 -15.82
CA GLU A 85 9.35 -5.81 -14.45
C GLU A 85 9.56 -4.39 -13.93
N PHE A 86 10.73 -3.82 -14.18
CA PHE A 86 11.03 -2.44 -13.81
C PHE A 86 10.05 -1.45 -14.44
N ALA A 87 9.79 -1.55 -15.75
CA ALA A 87 8.87 -0.67 -16.44
C ALA A 87 7.45 -0.77 -15.90
N VAL A 88 6.96 -1.99 -15.63
CA VAL A 88 5.63 -2.22 -15.05
C VAL A 88 5.53 -1.59 -13.65
N HIS A 89 6.48 -1.84 -12.76
CA HIS A 89 6.47 -1.28 -11.42
C HIS A 89 6.58 0.25 -11.42
N LEU A 90 7.36 0.81 -12.34
CA LEU A 90 7.49 2.26 -12.50
C LEU A 90 6.16 2.91 -12.91
N VAL A 91 5.43 2.32 -13.87
CA VAL A 91 4.10 2.78 -14.30
C VAL A 91 3.11 2.71 -13.13
N PHE A 92 3.08 1.59 -12.39
CA PHE A 92 2.22 1.46 -11.21
C PHE A 92 2.58 2.47 -10.13
N CYS A 93 3.86 2.69 -9.88
CA CYS A 93 4.32 3.68 -8.90
C CYS A 93 3.84 5.08 -9.27
N ALA A 94 3.99 5.49 -10.53
CA ALA A 94 3.53 6.78 -11.02
C ALA A 94 1.99 6.92 -10.89
N ALA A 95 1.23 5.91 -11.32
CA ALA A 95 -0.22 5.91 -11.27
C ALA A 95 -0.75 5.95 -9.83
N ILE A 96 -0.24 5.09 -8.94
CA ILE A 96 -0.65 5.03 -7.54
C ILE A 96 -0.31 6.33 -6.82
N THR A 97 0.89 6.85 -7.01
CA THR A 97 1.32 8.11 -6.41
C THR A 97 0.42 9.26 -6.87
N TRP A 98 0.14 9.36 -8.16
CA TRP A 98 -0.75 10.37 -8.70
C TRP A 98 -2.17 10.26 -8.12
N LEU A 99 -2.74 9.05 -8.07
CA LEU A 99 -4.09 8.82 -7.54
C LEU A 99 -4.20 9.15 -6.05
N LEU A 100 -3.18 8.84 -5.25
CA LEU A 100 -3.16 9.10 -3.81
C LEU A 100 -2.86 10.56 -3.47
N LEU A 101 -2.18 11.29 -4.36
CA LEU A 101 -1.86 12.71 -4.16
C LEU A 101 -2.87 13.67 -4.80
N ARG A 102 -3.80 13.17 -5.60
CA ARG A 102 -4.89 13.99 -6.16
C ARG A 102 -5.65 14.73 -5.06
N ALA A 103 -6.18 15.91 -5.41
CA ALA A 103 -6.89 16.78 -4.48
C ALA A 103 -8.01 16.08 -3.69
N ASP A 104 -8.74 15.19 -4.34
CA ASP A 104 -9.84 14.45 -3.72
C ASP A 104 -9.36 13.46 -2.65
N ALA A 105 -8.34 12.67 -2.98
CA ALA A 105 -7.71 11.74 -2.04
C ALA A 105 -7.02 12.51 -0.90
N ALA A 106 -6.31 13.59 -1.22
CA ALA A 106 -5.63 14.42 -0.23
C ALA A 106 -6.63 15.06 0.76
N ARG A 107 -7.79 15.51 0.30
CA ARG A 107 -8.87 16.03 1.17
C ARG A 107 -9.43 14.94 2.08
N TYR A 108 -9.69 13.76 1.54
CA TYR A 108 -10.19 12.63 2.31
C TYR A 108 -9.26 12.25 3.47
N PHE A 109 -7.96 12.12 3.19
CA PHE A 109 -6.97 11.76 4.22
C PHE A 109 -6.74 12.87 5.25
N ARG A 110 -6.84 14.14 4.87
CA ARG A 110 -6.69 15.29 5.79
C ARG A 110 -7.95 15.52 6.63
N GLY A 111 -9.14 15.32 6.05
CA GLY A 111 -10.41 15.58 6.73
C GLY A 111 -10.69 14.63 7.90
N ARG A 112 -10.22 13.40 7.84
CA ARG A 112 -10.39 12.40 8.93
C ARG A 112 -9.34 12.50 10.04
N GLY A 113 -8.27 13.25 9.81
CA GLY A 113 -7.25 13.51 10.83
C GLY A 113 -7.55 14.69 11.74
N ARG A 114 -8.64 15.44 11.51
CA ARG A 114 -9.01 16.61 12.31
C ARG A 114 -9.92 16.17 13.45
N PRO A 115 -9.57 16.45 14.71
CA PRO A 115 -10.50 16.22 15.84
C PRO A 115 -11.77 17.07 15.63
N PRO A 116 -12.94 16.62 16.14
CA PRO A 116 -14.16 17.40 16.11
C PRO A 116 -13.89 18.77 16.74
N GLN A 117 -14.14 19.83 15.97
CA GLN A 117 -14.11 21.17 16.55
C GLN A 117 -15.33 21.27 17.48
N THR A 118 -15.08 21.34 18.77
CA THR A 118 -16.14 21.75 19.72
C THR A 118 -16.62 23.13 19.30
N PRO A 119 -17.94 23.32 19.11
CA PRO A 119 -18.48 24.65 18.87
C PRO A 119 -18.01 25.55 20.02
N SER A 120 -17.29 26.61 19.68
CA SER A 120 -16.99 27.67 20.64
C SER A 120 -18.33 28.20 21.15
N ALA A 121 -18.64 27.94 22.41
CA ALA A 121 -19.77 28.55 23.06
C ALA A 121 -19.51 30.07 23.11
N ALA A 122 -20.20 30.77 22.19
CA ALA A 122 -20.22 32.23 22.22
C ALA A 122 -21.14 32.73 23.33
#